data_ea58215660fe69e81c4bfb505fb625cc
#
_entry.id   ea58215660fe69e81c4bfb505fb625cc
#
_cell.length_a   1.000
_cell.length_b   1.000
_cell.length_c   1.000
_cell.angle_alpha   90.00
_cell.angle_beta   90.00
_cell.angle_gamma   90.00
#
_symmetry.space_group_name_H-M   'P 1'
#
loop_
_entity.id
_entity.type
_entity.pdbx_description
1 polymer ?
#
loop_
_entity_poly.entity_id
_entity_poly.type
_entity_poly.pdbx_seq_one_letter_code
_entity_poly.pdbx_strand_id
1 'polypeptide(L)'
;MKQRLADYVADFLAAHGVTDVFSVVGGGAMHLNDALGHHPALHVTYNHHEQASAIAAEAYARIDNKIAALCVTTGPGGTNALTGVVGGWLDSIPMFVISGQVRYDTTARYAAQFTDGLPLRAVGDQEYDITKSVAHMTKYATMLEDPNQIRYVLEKAWHLATTGRPGPVWIDIPVNYQGGYIETENLPAYDPAQDDARLPPPVDDATVQMVLEKIRNAKRPVLHAGYGIRLSGGYAAFCAVAEKLNIPIVTYWNAVDLIEDENPLYCGRAGNMGDRPGNWAIQNADLILAVGTRISIRQVGYNWKTWARAAEVIMVDIDRAEMKKHTLHVEHPVWADAKDFLQKLDAAAAPLTPVSQAADWLATCQRWKKDYPAVLPRQWEENGTTANVYAFVHYLSSRLPENSLTAVSNGACCVVGNQAYVIQKGSRMANNSAIASMGYGLPAAIGTCIAGGRRTTICLEGDGSIMMNLQELQTILTNKLPIKIFLINNNGYHSIRLTQNNLFKDHCKIGIGPESGDLSFPEFHKIAEAFGYPYSCAHSNAEMKQVVDAALAAEGPTFCEIFTDTQQVWEPKSATKRLPDGTLVSPPLEDLAPFLPREELEKQMFIPLVPEQ
;
A
#
# COMPACT_ATOMS: atom_id res chain seq x y z
N MET A 1 27.33 -20.71 24.74
CA MET A 1 26.56 -21.93 24.34
C MET A 1 26.78 -22.14 22.84
N LYS A 2 26.98 -23.39 22.39
CA LYS A 2 27.20 -23.71 20.98
C LYS A 2 25.86 -23.98 20.31
N GLN A 3 25.54 -23.26 19.21
CA GLN A 3 24.27 -23.34 18.50
C GLN A 3 24.48 -23.29 16.99
N ARG A 4 23.65 -23.97 16.19
CA ARG A 4 23.65 -23.84 14.74
C ARG A 4 23.18 -22.43 14.36
N LEU A 5 23.87 -21.75 13.43
CA LEU A 5 23.57 -20.36 13.07
C LEU A 5 22.14 -20.20 12.55
N ALA A 6 21.62 -21.13 11.75
CA ALA A 6 20.25 -21.08 11.26
C ALA A 6 19.20 -21.12 12.40
N ASP A 7 19.45 -21.93 13.45
CA ASP A 7 18.57 -21.97 14.63
C ASP A 7 18.62 -20.65 15.41
N TYR A 8 19.81 -20.04 15.53
CA TYR A 8 19.98 -18.72 16.14
C TYR A 8 19.16 -17.64 15.41
N VAL A 9 19.13 -17.69 14.06
CA VAL A 9 18.29 -16.78 13.26
C VAL A 9 16.80 -16.98 13.54
N ALA A 10 16.33 -18.23 13.62
CA ALA A 10 14.93 -18.54 13.94
C ALA A 10 14.55 -18.08 15.36
N ASP A 11 15.40 -18.34 16.35
CA ASP A 11 15.22 -17.87 17.72
C ASP A 11 15.18 -16.35 17.82
N PHE A 12 16.07 -15.65 17.07
CA PHE A 12 16.08 -14.19 17.00
C PHE A 12 14.75 -13.63 16.48
N LEU A 13 14.23 -14.16 15.38
CA LEU A 13 12.95 -13.72 14.81
C LEU A 13 11.79 -13.93 15.80
N ALA A 14 11.71 -15.12 16.40
CA ALA A 14 10.69 -15.44 17.39
C ALA A 14 10.77 -14.53 18.62
N ALA A 15 11.99 -14.26 19.14
CA ALA A 15 12.21 -13.36 20.27
C ALA A 15 11.79 -11.91 19.98
N HIS A 16 11.79 -11.50 18.73
CA HIS A 16 11.32 -10.18 18.28
C HIS A 16 9.84 -10.14 17.89
N GLY A 17 9.09 -11.20 18.19
CA GLY A 17 7.64 -11.26 17.99
C GLY A 17 7.20 -11.60 16.56
N VAL A 18 8.10 -12.09 15.70
CA VAL A 18 7.74 -12.70 14.42
C VAL A 18 7.05 -14.02 14.71
N THR A 19 5.86 -14.20 14.14
CA THR A 19 5.08 -15.43 14.24
C THR A 19 4.92 -16.15 12.90
N ASP A 20 5.05 -15.40 11.80
CA ASP A 20 4.79 -15.89 10.45
C ASP A 20 5.98 -15.63 9.52
N VAL A 21 6.25 -16.61 8.67
CA VAL A 21 7.29 -16.56 7.64
C VAL A 21 6.67 -16.93 6.30
N PHE A 22 6.99 -16.19 5.25
CA PHE A 22 6.64 -16.56 3.88
C PHE A 22 7.88 -17.06 3.15
N SER A 23 7.76 -18.15 2.39
CA SER A 23 8.93 -18.77 1.80
C SER A 23 8.62 -19.59 0.55
N VAL A 24 9.64 -19.71 -0.31
CA VAL A 24 9.81 -20.80 -1.27
C VAL A 24 11.11 -21.49 -0.94
N VAL A 25 11.06 -22.79 -0.72
CA VAL A 25 12.26 -23.56 -0.32
C VAL A 25 13.27 -23.68 -1.45
N GLY A 26 14.56 -23.79 -1.08
CA GLY A 26 15.62 -23.99 -2.06
C GLY A 26 16.96 -24.35 -1.43
N GLY A 27 17.86 -24.95 -2.24
CA GLY A 27 19.13 -25.52 -1.77
C GLY A 27 20.04 -24.51 -1.07
N GLY A 28 20.10 -23.27 -1.55
CA GLY A 28 20.93 -22.23 -0.94
C GLY A 28 20.44 -21.74 0.43
N ALA A 29 19.17 -22.04 0.78
CA ALA A 29 18.56 -21.69 2.07
C ALA A 29 18.17 -22.92 2.91
N MET A 30 18.73 -24.10 2.62
CA MET A 30 18.24 -25.36 3.18
C MET A 30 18.25 -25.41 4.71
N HIS A 31 19.28 -24.89 5.37
CA HIS A 31 19.36 -24.87 6.83
C HIS A 31 18.47 -23.80 7.45
N LEU A 32 18.26 -22.67 6.76
CA LEU A 32 17.30 -21.65 7.17
C LEU A 32 15.86 -22.18 7.07
N ASN A 33 15.52 -22.83 5.93
CA ASN A 33 14.20 -23.44 5.76
C ASN A 33 13.92 -24.51 6.82
N ASP A 34 14.92 -25.35 7.15
CA ASP A 34 14.80 -26.34 8.21
C ASP A 34 14.58 -25.69 9.59
N ALA A 35 15.40 -24.71 9.95
CA ALA A 35 15.30 -24.02 11.24
C ALA A 35 13.96 -23.29 11.40
N LEU A 36 13.55 -22.53 10.39
CA LEU A 36 12.29 -21.76 10.41
C LEU A 36 11.07 -22.69 10.42
N GLY A 37 11.10 -23.76 9.60
CA GLY A 37 9.98 -24.69 9.46
C GLY A 37 9.74 -25.59 10.68
N HIS A 38 10.75 -25.82 11.51
CA HIS A 38 10.67 -26.64 12.72
C HIS A 38 10.63 -25.81 14.02
N HIS A 39 10.77 -24.50 13.94
CA HIS A 39 10.73 -23.66 15.13
C HIS A 39 9.32 -23.57 15.72
N PRO A 40 9.11 -23.89 17.03
CA PRO A 40 7.77 -24.06 17.61
C PRO A 40 6.93 -22.78 17.66
N ALA A 41 7.54 -21.61 17.61
CA ALA A 41 6.86 -20.31 17.64
C ALA A 41 6.67 -19.68 16.25
N LEU A 42 7.16 -20.30 15.18
CA LEU A 42 7.06 -19.79 13.82
C LEU A 42 6.13 -20.65 12.99
N HIS A 43 5.30 -20.01 12.18
CA HIS A 43 4.46 -20.65 11.17
C HIS A 43 4.93 -20.26 9.78
N VAL A 44 5.36 -21.23 8.97
CA VAL A 44 5.81 -20.97 7.60
C VAL A 44 4.68 -21.21 6.61
N THR A 45 4.35 -20.19 5.83
CA THR A 45 3.48 -20.31 4.65
C THR A 45 4.34 -20.44 3.41
N TYR A 46 4.25 -21.59 2.74
CA TYR A 46 4.97 -21.84 1.50
C TYR A 46 4.13 -21.39 0.31
N ASN A 47 4.64 -20.40 -0.42
CA ASN A 47 4.09 -19.91 -1.67
C ASN A 47 4.65 -20.69 -2.87
N HIS A 48 4.11 -20.45 -4.05
CA HIS A 48 4.58 -21.05 -5.29
C HIS A 48 5.49 -20.12 -6.11
N HIS A 49 5.66 -18.88 -5.65
CA HIS A 49 6.56 -17.89 -6.25
C HIS A 49 7.08 -16.91 -5.20
N GLU A 50 8.35 -16.52 -5.26
CA GLU A 50 8.97 -15.63 -4.27
C GLU A 50 8.42 -14.20 -4.34
N GLN A 51 7.94 -13.74 -5.50
CA GLN A 51 7.20 -12.49 -5.61
C GLN A 51 5.95 -12.52 -4.72
N ALA A 52 5.23 -13.64 -4.74
CA ALA A 52 4.06 -13.82 -3.91
C ALA A 52 4.41 -13.86 -2.42
N SER A 53 5.50 -14.54 -2.05
CA SER A 53 6.01 -14.54 -0.66
C SER A 53 6.33 -13.12 -0.18
N ALA A 54 7.01 -12.32 -1.02
CA ALA A 54 7.39 -10.95 -0.70
C ALA A 54 6.16 -10.02 -0.57
N ILE A 55 5.19 -10.14 -1.48
CA ILE A 55 3.93 -9.38 -1.42
C ILE A 55 3.11 -9.78 -0.19
N ALA A 56 3.04 -11.07 0.14
CA ALA A 56 2.33 -11.53 1.32
C ALA A 56 2.95 -11.00 2.62
N ALA A 57 4.28 -11.01 2.73
CA ALA A 57 4.99 -10.43 3.88
C ALA A 57 4.76 -8.92 4.00
N GLU A 58 4.76 -8.21 2.88
CA GLU A 58 4.48 -6.78 2.79
C GLU A 58 3.05 -6.47 3.25
N ALA A 59 2.05 -7.17 2.71
CA ALA A 59 0.65 -6.98 3.06
C ALA A 59 0.34 -7.39 4.52
N TYR A 60 1.03 -8.40 5.04
CA TYR A 60 0.96 -8.79 6.45
C TYR A 60 1.33 -7.61 7.36
N ALA A 61 2.45 -6.95 7.10
CA ALA A 61 2.91 -5.82 7.89
C ALA A 61 1.96 -4.59 7.80
N ARG A 62 1.25 -4.42 6.69
CA ARG A 62 0.25 -3.33 6.55
C ARG A 62 -0.92 -3.46 7.52
N ILE A 63 -1.27 -4.66 7.97
CA ILE A 63 -2.49 -4.87 8.75
C ILE A 63 -2.34 -4.44 10.21
N ASP A 64 -1.25 -4.81 10.86
CA ASP A 64 -1.06 -4.51 12.28
C ASP A 64 0.35 -4.03 12.66
N ASN A 65 1.15 -3.61 11.68
CA ASN A 65 2.55 -3.19 11.80
C ASN A 65 3.51 -4.28 12.30
N LYS A 66 3.07 -5.54 12.37
CA LYS A 66 3.98 -6.64 12.69
C LYS A 66 4.77 -7.06 11.46
N ILE A 67 5.99 -7.48 11.67
CA ILE A 67 6.83 -8.01 10.62
C ILE A 67 6.58 -9.51 10.49
N ALA A 68 6.26 -9.96 9.25
CA ALA A 68 6.49 -11.33 8.85
C ALA A 68 7.88 -11.41 8.20
N ALA A 69 8.60 -12.51 8.44
CA ALA A 69 9.86 -12.72 7.75
C ALA A 69 9.61 -13.28 6.33
N LEU A 70 10.51 -12.92 5.42
CA LEU A 70 10.59 -13.50 4.09
C LEU A 70 11.88 -14.31 4.00
N CYS A 71 11.80 -15.61 3.68
CA CYS A 71 12.97 -16.45 3.45
C CYS A 71 12.97 -16.96 2.00
N VAL A 72 14.03 -16.66 1.26
CA VAL A 72 14.20 -17.06 -0.15
C VAL A 72 15.57 -17.71 -0.37
N THR A 73 15.68 -18.50 -1.43
CA THR A 73 16.95 -19.15 -1.79
C THR A 73 17.87 -18.22 -2.60
N THR A 74 19.06 -18.70 -2.94
CA THR A 74 20.06 -17.98 -3.73
C THR A 74 19.58 -17.75 -5.18
N GLY A 75 20.19 -16.78 -5.85
CA GLY A 75 19.95 -16.50 -7.28
C GLY A 75 18.51 -16.08 -7.57
N PRO A 76 17.74 -16.92 -8.31
CA PRO A 76 16.37 -16.57 -8.71
C PRO A 76 15.43 -16.36 -7.52
N GLY A 77 15.66 -17.01 -6.38
CA GLY A 77 14.87 -16.79 -5.17
C GLY A 77 14.89 -15.33 -4.73
N GLY A 78 16.08 -14.72 -4.68
CA GLY A 78 16.24 -13.31 -4.38
C GLY A 78 15.67 -12.40 -5.48
N THR A 79 16.02 -12.65 -6.74
CA THR A 79 15.59 -11.76 -7.84
C THR A 79 14.09 -11.78 -8.09
N ASN A 80 13.42 -12.90 -7.89
CA ASN A 80 11.97 -13.00 -8.00
C ASN A 80 11.24 -12.20 -6.91
N ALA A 81 11.82 -12.03 -5.73
CA ALA A 81 11.19 -11.30 -4.62
C ALA A 81 11.18 -9.75 -4.79
N LEU A 82 11.97 -9.21 -5.73
CA LEU A 82 12.25 -7.78 -5.82
C LEU A 82 10.99 -6.92 -5.92
N THR A 83 10.00 -7.30 -6.71
CA THR A 83 8.76 -6.53 -6.89
C THR A 83 8.04 -6.29 -5.56
N GLY A 84 7.91 -7.31 -4.71
CA GLY A 84 7.28 -7.16 -3.39
C GLY A 84 8.10 -6.28 -2.45
N VAL A 85 9.44 -6.42 -2.48
CA VAL A 85 10.35 -5.61 -1.65
C VAL A 85 10.34 -4.14 -2.07
N VAL A 86 10.32 -3.84 -3.38
CA VAL A 86 10.15 -2.44 -3.88
C VAL A 86 8.82 -1.86 -3.43
N GLY A 87 7.75 -2.67 -3.40
CA GLY A 87 6.45 -2.25 -2.87
C GLY A 87 6.57 -1.78 -1.42
N GLY A 88 7.19 -2.59 -0.58
CA GLY A 88 7.47 -2.24 0.81
C GLY A 88 8.33 -0.99 0.96
N TRP A 89 9.38 -0.85 0.14
CA TRP A 89 10.26 0.32 0.16
C TRP A 89 9.51 1.62 -0.16
N LEU A 90 8.74 1.63 -1.22
CA LEU A 90 8.04 2.84 -1.68
C LEU A 90 6.91 3.28 -0.72
N ASP A 91 6.25 2.33 -0.06
CA ASP A 91 5.19 2.61 0.91
C ASP A 91 5.68 2.59 2.37
N SER A 92 6.99 2.46 2.59
CA SER A 92 7.62 2.49 3.93
C SER A 92 7.16 1.35 4.84
N ILE A 93 6.91 0.16 4.27
CA ILE A 93 6.49 -1.02 5.01
C ILE A 93 7.72 -1.77 5.54
N PRO A 94 7.80 -2.08 6.82
CA PRO A 94 8.91 -2.85 7.37
C PRO A 94 8.84 -4.29 6.88
N MET A 95 9.94 -4.79 6.32
CA MET A 95 10.09 -6.18 5.88
C MET A 95 11.43 -6.72 6.32
N PHE A 96 11.48 -7.95 6.81
CA PHE A 96 12.70 -8.63 7.20
C PHE A 96 13.00 -9.78 6.23
N VAL A 97 13.90 -9.53 5.27
CA VAL A 97 14.21 -10.46 4.20
C VAL A 97 15.51 -11.19 4.51
N ILE A 98 15.47 -12.51 4.43
CA ILE A 98 16.63 -13.39 4.58
C ILE A 98 16.75 -14.22 3.29
N SER A 99 17.90 -14.13 2.63
CA SER A 99 18.21 -15.00 1.52
C SER A 99 19.33 -16.00 1.87
N GLY A 100 19.21 -17.18 1.33
CA GLY A 100 20.34 -18.10 1.31
C GLY A 100 21.30 -17.77 0.17
N GLN A 101 22.57 -18.16 0.34
CA GLN A 101 23.62 -17.99 -0.66
C GLN A 101 24.41 -19.28 -0.83
N VAL A 102 25.14 -19.43 -1.92
CA VAL A 102 26.15 -20.48 -2.07
C VAL A 102 27.20 -20.41 -0.95
N ARG A 103 28.12 -21.37 -0.86
CA ARG A 103 29.19 -21.29 0.14
C ARG A 103 29.97 -19.98 -0.01
N TYR A 104 30.35 -19.35 1.09
CA TYR A 104 31.01 -18.04 1.07
C TYR A 104 32.30 -18.07 0.22
N ASP A 105 33.12 -19.12 0.39
CA ASP A 105 34.38 -19.33 -0.34
C ASP A 105 34.21 -19.64 -1.85
N THR A 106 32.96 -19.81 -2.31
CA THR A 106 32.60 -19.97 -3.72
C THR A 106 31.79 -18.77 -4.28
N THR A 107 31.82 -17.63 -3.59
CA THR A 107 31.23 -16.39 -4.09
C THR A 107 32.25 -15.56 -4.88
N ALA A 108 31.77 -14.78 -5.85
CA ALA A 108 32.57 -13.78 -6.55
C ALA A 108 33.16 -12.73 -5.59
N ARG A 109 32.42 -12.44 -4.50
CA ARG A 109 32.88 -11.53 -3.43
C ARG A 109 34.13 -12.07 -2.74
N TYR A 110 34.14 -13.33 -2.37
CA TYR A 110 35.34 -13.99 -1.81
C TYR A 110 36.45 -14.13 -2.84
N ALA A 111 36.11 -14.50 -4.08
CA ALA A 111 37.08 -14.70 -5.17
C ALA A 111 37.81 -13.41 -5.58
N ALA A 112 37.24 -12.22 -5.30
CA ALA A 112 37.82 -10.92 -5.64
C ALA A 112 39.26 -10.74 -5.08
N GLN A 113 39.56 -11.35 -3.93
CA GLN A 113 40.93 -11.32 -3.34
C GLN A 113 41.98 -12.07 -4.16
N PHE A 114 41.56 -12.91 -5.12
CA PHE A 114 42.44 -13.70 -5.99
C PHE A 114 42.46 -13.22 -7.43
N THR A 115 41.65 -12.24 -7.79
CA THR A 115 41.51 -11.72 -9.16
C THR A 115 42.15 -10.34 -9.36
N ASP A 116 43.05 -9.92 -8.47
CA ASP A 116 43.70 -8.59 -8.49
C ASP A 116 42.67 -7.45 -8.58
N GLY A 117 41.51 -7.64 -7.98
CA GLY A 117 40.39 -6.68 -8.01
C GLY A 117 39.57 -6.65 -9.31
N LEU A 118 39.87 -7.55 -10.25
CA LEU A 118 39.06 -7.66 -11.48
C LEU A 118 37.68 -8.24 -11.15
N PRO A 119 36.61 -7.65 -11.70
CA PRO A 119 35.25 -8.08 -11.39
C PRO A 119 34.95 -9.45 -12.01
N LEU A 120 34.58 -10.40 -11.16
CA LEU A 120 34.03 -11.69 -11.56
C LEU A 120 32.53 -11.67 -11.46
N ARG A 121 31.81 -12.21 -12.45
CA ARG A 121 30.33 -12.25 -12.43
C ARG A 121 29.82 -13.27 -11.42
N ALA A 122 30.37 -14.50 -11.46
CA ALA A 122 30.08 -15.60 -10.56
C ALA A 122 31.24 -16.60 -10.58
N VAL A 123 31.41 -17.32 -9.49
CA VAL A 123 32.34 -18.46 -9.43
C VAL A 123 31.68 -19.73 -9.94
N GLY A 124 30.38 -19.88 -9.65
CA GLY A 124 29.61 -21.06 -10.03
C GLY A 124 28.14 -20.76 -10.30
N ASP A 125 27.35 -21.83 -10.44
CA ASP A 125 25.96 -21.77 -10.77
C ASP A 125 25.13 -21.18 -9.63
N GLN A 126 24.04 -20.44 -9.99
CA GLN A 126 23.06 -19.82 -9.11
C GLN A 126 23.63 -18.74 -8.16
N GLU A 127 24.92 -18.54 -8.11
CA GLU A 127 25.53 -17.47 -7.32
C GLU A 127 25.14 -16.11 -7.91
N TYR A 128 24.62 -15.25 -7.05
CA TYR A 128 24.31 -13.87 -7.37
C TYR A 128 24.40 -12.99 -6.12
N ASP A 129 25.18 -11.91 -6.19
CA ASP A 129 25.28 -10.94 -5.09
C ASP A 129 24.03 -10.05 -5.06
N ILE A 130 22.97 -10.56 -4.47
CA ILE A 130 21.66 -9.87 -4.38
C ILE A 130 21.76 -8.56 -3.60
N THR A 131 22.70 -8.45 -2.67
CA THR A 131 22.83 -7.26 -1.81
C THR A 131 23.08 -5.98 -2.60
N LYS A 132 23.79 -6.08 -3.73
CA LYS A 132 24.02 -4.94 -4.64
C LYS A 132 22.74 -4.50 -5.34
N SER A 133 21.90 -5.45 -5.75
CA SER A 133 20.64 -5.14 -6.42
C SER A 133 19.61 -4.50 -5.49
N VAL A 134 19.58 -4.94 -4.23
CA VAL A 134 18.59 -4.47 -3.26
C VAL A 134 19.05 -3.25 -2.44
N ALA A 135 20.29 -2.80 -2.62
CA ALA A 135 20.86 -1.67 -1.86
C ALA A 135 20.03 -0.37 -1.99
N HIS A 136 19.35 -0.15 -3.12
CA HIS A 136 18.52 1.05 -3.37
C HIS A 136 17.04 0.89 -2.98
N MET A 137 16.65 -0.31 -2.53
CA MET A 137 15.27 -0.62 -2.13
C MET A 137 15.19 -1.22 -0.72
N THR A 138 16.25 -1.04 0.08
CA THR A 138 16.33 -1.48 1.46
C THR A 138 17.04 -0.44 2.32
N LYS A 139 16.74 -0.43 3.62
CA LYS A 139 17.43 0.41 4.59
C LYS A 139 18.81 -0.17 4.98
N TYR A 140 18.94 -1.48 4.84
CA TYR A 140 20.18 -2.22 5.11
C TYR A 140 20.18 -3.50 4.27
N ALA A 141 21.26 -3.71 3.53
CA ALA A 141 21.49 -4.94 2.77
C ALA A 141 22.92 -5.40 3.00
N THR A 142 23.09 -6.65 3.42
CA THR A 142 24.42 -7.21 3.66
C THR A 142 24.48 -8.72 3.41
N MET A 143 25.61 -9.20 2.91
CA MET A 143 25.96 -10.61 2.98
C MET A 143 26.74 -10.85 4.28
N LEU A 144 26.41 -11.92 4.98
CA LEU A 144 27.16 -12.33 6.17
C LEU A 144 28.52 -12.91 5.74
N GLU A 145 29.60 -12.17 5.99
CA GLU A 145 30.97 -12.58 5.60
C GLU A 145 31.72 -13.27 6.74
N ASP A 146 31.33 -13.04 8.00
CA ASP A 146 31.82 -13.71 9.19
C ASP A 146 30.62 -14.20 10.03
N PRO A 147 30.49 -15.51 10.28
CA PRO A 147 29.37 -16.06 11.06
C PRO A 147 29.28 -15.50 12.49
N ASN A 148 30.39 -15.02 13.07
CA ASN A 148 30.39 -14.41 14.40
C ASN A 148 29.76 -13.01 14.42
N GLN A 149 29.52 -12.38 13.27
CA GLN A 149 28.81 -11.10 13.17
C GLN A 149 27.27 -11.26 13.13
N ILE A 150 26.75 -12.47 13.18
CA ILE A 150 25.32 -12.70 12.97
C ILE A 150 24.44 -11.91 13.93
N ARG A 151 24.78 -11.82 15.21
CA ARG A 151 24.05 -11.04 16.20
C ARG A 151 23.99 -9.55 15.81
N TYR A 152 25.15 -8.97 15.54
CA TYR A 152 25.26 -7.56 15.13
C TYR A 152 24.42 -7.27 13.88
N VAL A 153 24.50 -8.15 12.88
CA VAL A 153 23.78 -8.00 11.61
C VAL A 153 22.27 -8.07 11.81
N LEU A 154 21.78 -9.03 12.59
CA LEU A 154 20.34 -9.19 12.86
C LEU A 154 19.78 -8.04 13.69
N GLU A 155 20.48 -7.64 14.77
CA GLU A 155 20.07 -6.52 15.64
C GLU A 155 20.03 -5.20 14.84
N LYS A 156 21.05 -4.93 14.01
CA LYS A 156 21.10 -3.76 13.14
C LYS A 156 19.98 -3.75 12.10
N ALA A 157 19.77 -4.88 11.45
CA ALA A 157 18.68 -5.02 10.47
C ALA A 157 17.31 -4.76 11.11
N TRP A 158 17.06 -5.36 12.27
CA TRP A 158 15.81 -5.16 13.00
C TRP A 158 15.59 -3.70 13.39
N HIS A 159 16.60 -3.09 14.00
CA HIS A 159 16.54 -1.67 14.38
C HIS A 159 16.22 -0.79 13.18
N LEU A 160 16.96 -0.95 12.09
CA LEU A 160 16.75 -0.12 10.90
C LEU A 160 15.40 -0.38 10.22
N ALA A 161 14.90 -1.61 10.21
CA ALA A 161 13.60 -1.91 9.64
C ALA A 161 12.45 -1.21 10.36
N THR A 162 12.57 -1.05 11.69
CA THR A 162 11.46 -0.64 12.59
C THR A 162 11.55 0.78 13.10
N THR A 163 12.69 1.45 12.96
CA THR A 163 12.88 2.81 13.51
C THR A 163 12.94 3.89 12.44
N GLY A 164 12.56 5.10 12.80
CA GLY A 164 12.46 6.21 11.86
C GLY A 164 11.39 5.93 10.81
N ARG A 165 11.66 6.28 9.54
CA ARG A 165 10.83 5.84 8.43
C ARG A 165 11.05 4.35 8.21
N PRO A 166 10.07 3.46 8.47
CA PRO A 166 10.25 2.01 8.33
C PRO A 166 10.56 1.60 6.89
N GLY A 167 11.05 0.39 6.70
CA GLY A 167 11.30 -0.14 5.36
C GLY A 167 11.97 -1.50 5.37
N PRO A 168 12.12 -2.13 4.20
CA PRO A 168 12.75 -3.43 4.05
C PRO A 168 14.21 -3.43 4.47
N VAL A 169 14.67 -4.58 4.99
CA VAL A 169 16.08 -4.94 5.18
C VAL A 169 16.34 -6.29 4.54
N TRP A 170 17.60 -6.57 4.19
CA TRP A 170 17.98 -7.82 3.50
C TRP A 170 19.30 -8.38 4.04
N ILE A 171 19.26 -9.62 4.51
CA ILE A 171 20.44 -10.35 4.99
C ILE A 171 20.63 -11.57 4.11
N ASP A 172 21.80 -11.68 3.45
CA ASP A 172 22.17 -12.79 2.58
C ASP A 172 23.14 -13.70 3.34
N ILE A 173 22.78 -14.97 3.57
CA ILE A 173 23.52 -15.86 4.47
C ILE A 173 24.06 -17.07 3.69
N PRO A 174 25.40 -17.20 3.54
CA PRO A 174 26.03 -18.35 2.89
C PRO A 174 25.67 -19.69 3.56
N VAL A 175 25.41 -20.72 2.73
CA VAL A 175 24.90 -22.03 3.18
C VAL A 175 25.81 -22.72 4.16
N ASN A 176 27.16 -22.59 4.00
CA ASN A 176 28.11 -23.16 4.95
C ASN A 176 28.10 -22.48 6.32
N TYR A 177 27.71 -21.19 6.38
CA TYR A 177 27.50 -20.50 7.66
C TYR A 177 26.16 -20.89 8.30
N GLN A 178 25.09 -21.02 7.50
CA GLN A 178 23.78 -21.46 8.00
C GLN A 178 23.88 -22.78 8.78
N GLY A 179 24.60 -23.77 8.24
CA GLY A 179 24.81 -25.07 8.87
C GLY A 179 25.91 -25.09 9.93
N GLY A 180 26.71 -24.04 10.01
CA GLY A 180 27.83 -23.93 10.97
C GLY A 180 27.34 -23.67 12.39
N TYR A 181 28.19 -23.97 13.38
CA TYR A 181 27.93 -23.73 14.79
C TYR A 181 28.70 -22.51 15.28
N ILE A 182 28.05 -21.65 16.04
CA ILE A 182 28.59 -20.43 16.65
C ILE A 182 28.55 -20.50 18.18
N GLU A 183 29.46 -19.78 18.83
CA GLU A 183 29.43 -19.59 20.30
C GLU A 183 28.64 -18.33 20.63
N THR A 184 27.40 -18.50 21.09
CA THR A 184 26.43 -17.39 21.21
C THR A 184 26.74 -16.37 22.31
N GLU A 185 27.58 -16.73 23.30
CA GLU A 185 27.84 -15.88 24.48
C GLU A 185 28.73 -14.66 24.17
N ASN A 186 29.58 -14.74 23.15
CA ASN A 186 30.57 -13.71 22.84
C ASN A 186 30.32 -13.01 21.49
N LEU A 187 29.11 -13.12 20.95
CA LEU A 187 28.79 -12.45 19.69
C LEU A 187 28.69 -10.93 19.89
N PRO A 188 29.32 -10.13 19.03
CA PRO A 188 29.23 -8.67 19.11
C PRO A 188 27.78 -8.21 18.96
N ALA A 189 27.38 -7.30 19.84
CA ALA A 189 26.07 -6.65 19.78
C ALA A 189 26.13 -5.41 18.90
N TYR A 190 24.98 -5.03 18.36
CA TYR A 190 24.79 -3.74 17.70
C TYR A 190 24.41 -2.66 18.72
N ASP A 191 24.98 -1.47 18.56
CA ASP A 191 24.61 -0.29 19.34
C ASP A 191 23.70 0.63 18.51
N PRO A 192 22.40 0.79 18.85
CA PRO A 192 21.48 1.66 18.16
C PRO A 192 21.95 3.11 18.01
N ALA A 193 22.74 3.62 18.97
CA ALA A 193 23.25 4.99 18.92
C ALA A 193 24.07 5.30 17.66
N GLN A 194 24.56 4.28 16.96
CA GLN A 194 25.27 4.43 15.68
C GLN A 194 24.38 5.05 14.58
N ASP A 195 23.06 4.82 14.64
CA ASP A 195 22.11 5.22 13.61
C ASP A 195 21.01 6.17 14.13
N ASP A 196 20.82 6.31 15.44
CA ASP A 196 19.74 7.11 16.07
C ASP A 196 19.85 8.63 15.81
N ALA A 197 21.04 9.14 15.50
CA ALA A 197 21.22 10.54 15.12
C ALA A 197 20.42 10.97 13.86
N ARG A 198 19.85 10.02 13.13
CA ARG A 198 18.98 10.24 11.96
C ARG A 198 17.50 10.36 12.33
N LEU A 199 17.15 10.12 13.59
CA LEU A 199 15.76 10.20 14.06
C LEU A 199 15.38 11.65 14.41
N PRO A 200 14.09 12.00 14.25
CA PRO A 200 13.63 13.32 14.69
C PRO A 200 13.73 13.45 16.21
N PRO A 201 13.99 14.65 16.72
CA PRO A 201 13.87 14.91 18.14
C PRO A 201 12.41 14.84 18.58
N PRO A 202 12.15 14.66 19.89
CA PRO A 202 10.79 14.83 20.42
C PRO A 202 10.23 16.20 20.06
N VAL A 203 8.95 16.25 19.71
CA VAL A 203 8.25 17.50 19.38
C VAL A 203 8.24 18.43 20.58
N ASP A 204 8.56 19.70 20.41
CA ASP A 204 8.50 20.70 21.46
C ASP A 204 7.10 21.31 21.63
N ASP A 205 6.85 21.85 22.81
CA ASP A 205 5.55 22.46 23.14
C ASP A 205 5.26 23.72 22.31
N ALA A 206 6.28 24.45 21.89
CA ALA A 206 6.11 25.65 21.05
C ALA A 206 5.55 25.27 19.69
N THR A 207 6.05 24.19 19.09
CA THR A 207 5.51 23.63 17.83
C THR A 207 4.04 23.24 17.98
N VAL A 208 3.70 22.55 19.07
CA VAL A 208 2.29 22.15 19.33
C VAL A 208 1.38 23.36 19.50
N GLN A 209 1.82 24.37 20.28
CA GLN A 209 1.04 25.60 20.47
C GLN A 209 0.87 26.39 19.15
N MET A 210 1.90 26.48 18.33
CA MET A 210 1.82 27.12 17.01
C MET A 210 0.76 26.42 16.14
N VAL A 211 0.74 25.08 16.09
CA VAL A 211 -0.25 24.32 15.32
C VAL A 211 -1.67 24.59 15.83
N LEU A 212 -1.89 24.53 17.16
CA LEU A 212 -3.20 24.79 17.75
C LEU A 212 -3.68 26.22 17.49
N GLU A 213 -2.78 27.20 17.59
CA GLU A 213 -3.11 28.60 17.31
C GLU A 213 -3.55 28.80 15.84
N LYS A 214 -2.80 28.21 14.90
CA LYS A 214 -3.15 28.27 13.48
C LYS A 214 -4.51 27.63 13.19
N ILE A 215 -4.80 26.45 13.78
CA ILE A 215 -6.11 25.79 13.61
C ILE A 215 -7.25 26.67 14.16
N ARG A 216 -7.06 27.28 15.34
CA ARG A 216 -8.07 28.18 15.94
C ARG A 216 -8.37 29.41 15.07
N ASN A 217 -7.36 29.91 14.38
CA ASN A 217 -7.47 31.11 13.55
C ASN A 217 -7.92 30.84 12.11
N ALA A 218 -7.82 29.59 11.65
CA ALA A 218 -8.22 29.19 10.32
C ALA A 218 -9.76 29.19 10.16
N LYS A 219 -10.21 29.61 8.98
CA LYS A 219 -11.63 29.59 8.61
C LYS A 219 -12.05 28.27 7.98
N ARG A 220 -11.14 27.64 7.27
CA ARG A 220 -11.36 26.39 6.51
C ARG A 220 -10.21 25.41 6.72
N PRO A 221 -9.94 25.02 7.99
CA PRO A 221 -8.87 24.06 8.28
C PRO A 221 -9.24 22.66 7.76
N VAL A 222 -8.23 21.89 7.33
CA VAL A 222 -8.36 20.48 6.94
C VAL A 222 -7.25 19.66 7.58
N LEU A 223 -7.61 18.52 8.15
CA LEU A 223 -6.66 17.48 8.57
C LEU A 223 -6.47 16.49 7.41
N HIS A 224 -5.31 16.54 6.76
CA HIS A 224 -4.93 15.59 5.70
C HIS A 224 -4.16 14.43 6.30
N ALA A 225 -4.86 13.32 6.54
CA ALA A 225 -4.33 12.17 7.26
C ALA A 225 -3.70 11.14 6.31
N GLY A 226 -2.49 10.69 6.63
CA GLY A 226 -1.73 9.74 5.84
C GLY A 226 -1.35 8.46 6.57
N TYR A 227 -0.82 7.49 5.83
CA TYR A 227 -0.51 6.15 6.32
C TYR A 227 0.60 6.13 7.40
N GLY A 228 1.46 7.16 7.43
CA GLY A 228 2.47 7.34 8.48
C GLY A 228 1.88 7.35 9.89
N ILE A 229 0.61 7.72 10.05
CA ILE A 229 -0.12 7.63 11.33
C ILE A 229 -0.21 6.17 11.81
N ARG A 230 -0.51 5.22 10.91
CA ARG A 230 -0.51 3.80 11.26
C ARG A 230 0.89 3.25 11.46
N LEU A 231 1.81 3.58 10.57
CA LEU A 231 3.20 3.11 10.65
C LEU A 231 3.90 3.51 11.95
N SER A 232 3.62 4.71 12.45
CA SER A 232 4.15 5.17 13.75
C SER A 232 3.47 4.51 14.97
N GLY A 233 2.34 3.80 14.75
CA GLY A 233 1.48 3.34 15.86
C GLY A 233 0.69 4.48 16.51
N GLY A 234 0.50 5.60 15.81
CA GLY A 234 -0.19 6.81 16.31
C GLY A 234 -1.71 6.80 16.12
N TYR A 235 -2.32 5.70 15.68
CA TYR A 235 -3.73 5.66 15.29
C TYR A 235 -4.69 6.06 16.42
N ALA A 236 -4.48 5.57 17.66
CA ALA A 236 -5.32 5.94 18.79
C ALA A 236 -5.25 7.44 19.13
N ALA A 237 -4.04 8.01 19.07
CA ALA A 237 -3.84 9.45 19.27
C ALA A 237 -4.49 10.27 18.13
N PHE A 238 -4.43 9.78 16.89
CA PHE A 238 -5.13 10.40 15.76
C PHE A 238 -6.64 10.47 15.99
N CYS A 239 -7.28 9.39 16.42
CA CYS A 239 -8.71 9.38 16.71
C CYS A 239 -9.06 10.41 17.80
N ALA A 240 -8.30 10.45 18.89
CA ALA A 240 -8.52 11.41 19.98
C ALA A 240 -8.33 12.87 19.52
N VAL A 241 -7.30 13.14 18.72
CA VAL A 241 -7.06 14.47 18.14
C VAL A 241 -8.20 14.86 17.19
N ALA A 242 -8.64 13.94 16.33
CA ALA A 242 -9.72 14.19 15.38
C ALA A 242 -11.00 14.63 16.09
N GLU A 243 -11.41 13.94 17.16
CA GLU A 243 -12.56 14.29 17.98
C GLU A 243 -12.43 15.68 18.63
N LYS A 244 -11.25 16.00 19.16
CA LYS A 244 -10.99 17.29 19.82
C LYS A 244 -10.94 18.47 18.86
N LEU A 245 -10.30 18.28 17.69
CA LEU A 245 -10.18 19.34 16.69
C LEU A 245 -11.50 19.60 15.97
N ASN A 246 -12.30 18.58 15.74
CA ASN A 246 -13.60 18.65 15.07
C ASN A 246 -13.56 19.42 13.74
N ILE A 247 -12.58 19.12 12.92
CA ILE A 247 -12.36 19.71 11.58
C ILE A 247 -12.45 18.63 10.50
N PRO A 248 -12.72 19.01 9.23
CA PRO A 248 -12.77 18.07 8.12
C PRO A 248 -11.50 17.22 7.98
N ILE A 249 -11.66 15.91 7.75
CA ILE A 249 -10.59 14.96 7.50
C ILE A 249 -10.65 14.49 6.06
N VAL A 250 -9.49 14.55 5.39
CA VAL A 250 -9.30 14.05 4.03
C VAL A 250 -8.20 13.01 4.04
N THR A 251 -8.38 11.92 3.30
CA THR A 251 -7.39 10.85 3.16
C THR A 251 -6.90 10.70 1.74
N TYR A 252 -5.97 9.76 1.53
CA TYR A 252 -5.54 9.31 0.21
C TYR A 252 -5.49 7.77 0.17
N TRP A 253 -5.36 7.19 -0.98
CA TRP A 253 -5.53 5.77 -1.29
C TRP A 253 -4.93 4.77 -0.30
N ASN A 254 -3.68 4.95 0.13
CA ASN A 254 -3.04 4.04 1.08
C ASN A 254 -3.44 4.30 2.55
N ALA A 255 -4.29 5.29 2.78
CA ALA A 255 -4.73 5.71 4.11
C ALA A 255 -6.27 5.79 4.23
N VAL A 256 -6.99 5.21 3.27
CA VAL A 256 -8.47 5.26 3.25
C VAL A 256 -9.10 4.62 4.48
N ASP A 257 -8.42 3.64 5.08
CA ASP A 257 -8.87 2.89 6.25
C ASP A 257 -8.53 3.56 7.60
N LEU A 258 -8.04 4.81 7.58
CA LEU A 258 -7.81 5.58 8.81
C LEU A 258 -9.11 6.05 9.48
N ILE A 259 -10.17 6.20 8.70
CA ILE A 259 -11.45 6.69 9.18
C ILE A 259 -12.57 6.04 8.36
N GLU A 260 -13.67 5.69 9.02
CA GLU A 260 -14.85 5.13 8.36
C GLU A 260 -15.60 6.17 7.54
N ASP A 261 -16.26 5.74 6.47
CA ASP A 261 -17.01 6.64 5.56
C ASP A 261 -18.18 7.35 6.25
N GLU A 262 -18.79 6.74 7.26
CA GLU A 262 -19.90 7.32 8.01
C GLU A 262 -19.46 8.31 9.11
N ASN A 263 -18.16 8.47 9.33
CA ASN A 263 -17.66 9.43 10.33
C ASN A 263 -18.03 10.86 9.92
N PRO A 264 -18.62 11.66 10.81
CA PRO A 264 -19.06 13.03 10.49
C PRO A 264 -17.93 14.00 10.16
N LEU A 265 -16.68 13.65 10.46
CA LEU A 265 -15.50 14.46 10.12
C LEU A 265 -14.92 14.09 8.76
N TYR A 266 -15.23 12.90 8.24
CA TYR A 266 -14.65 12.42 6.98
C TYR A 266 -15.27 13.11 5.76
N CYS A 267 -14.42 13.71 4.91
CA CYS A 267 -14.86 14.52 3.77
C CYS A 267 -14.51 13.95 2.41
N GLY A 268 -13.74 12.86 2.35
CA GLY A 268 -13.41 12.21 1.09
C GLY A 268 -11.92 11.96 0.85
N ARG A 269 -11.58 11.62 -0.39
CA ARG A 269 -10.25 11.19 -0.84
C ARG A 269 -9.74 12.15 -1.91
N ALA A 270 -8.73 12.96 -1.55
CA ALA A 270 -8.16 13.92 -2.49
C ALA A 270 -7.14 13.27 -3.46
N GLY A 271 -6.90 13.94 -4.59
CA GLY A 271 -5.90 13.55 -5.58
C GLY A 271 -6.46 13.43 -6.99
N ASN A 272 -5.58 13.09 -7.94
CA ASN A 272 -5.92 13.04 -9.38
C ASN A 272 -6.97 11.96 -9.75
N MET A 273 -7.16 10.97 -8.91
CA MET A 273 -8.20 9.93 -8.98
C MET A 273 -9.01 9.90 -7.67
N GLY A 274 -9.03 11.00 -6.94
CA GLY A 274 -9.86 11.18 -5.76
C GLY A 274 -11.30 11.56 -6.11
N ASP A 275 -12.11 11.78 -5.09
CA ASP A 275 -13.47 12.27 -5.24
C ASP A 275 -13.51 13.82 -5.28
N ARG A 276 -14.66 14.38 -5.67
CA ARG A 276 -14.86 15.84 -5.71
C ARG A 276 -14.83 16.47 -4.31
N PRO A 277 -15.55 15.93 -3.31
CA PRO A 277 -15.57 16.50 -1.96
C PRO A 277 -14.19 16.61 -1.33
N GLY A 278 -13.38 15.56 -1.39
CA GLY A 278 -12.02 15.55 -0.86
C GLY A 278 -11.11 16.56 -1.56
N ASN A 279 -11.19 16.65 -2.90
CA ASN A 279 -10.44 17.65 -3.64
C ASN A 279 -10.90 19.08 -3.35
N TRP A 280 -12.20 19.35 -3.27
CA TRP A 280 -12.71 20.67 -2.93
C TRP A 280 -12.34 21.08 -1.50
N ALA A 281 -12.34 20.12 -0.56
CA ALA A 281 -11.91 20.40 0.81
C ALA A 281 -10.43 20.86 0.84
N ILE A 282 -9.54 20.17 0.14
CA ILE A 282 -8.13 20.54 0.04
C ILE A 282 -7.95 21.89 -0.70
N GLN A 283 -8.60 22.07 -1.85
CA GLN A 283 -8.39 23.24 -2.71
C GLN A 283 -8.95 24.53 -2.10
N ASN A 284 -10.03 24.44 -1.32
CA ASN A 284 -10.64 25.58 -0.65
C ASN A 284 -10.07 25.87 0.75
N ALA A 285 -9.23 24.96 1.29
CA ALA A 285 -8.63 25.16 2.60
C ALA A 285 -7.82 26.45 2.68
N ASP A 286 -7.81 27.10 3.85
CA ASP A 286 -6.87 28.16 4.20
C ASP A 286 -5.77 27.65 5.15
N LEU A 287 -5.95 26.45 5.72
CA LEU A 287 -4.94 25.73 6.50
C LEU A 287 -5.05 24.23 6.24
N ILE A 288 -3.94 23.58 5.96
CA ILE A 288 -3.82 22.12 5.88
C ILE A 288 -2.84 21.64 6.94
N LEU A 289 -3.33 20.79 7.86
CA LEU A 289 -2.47 20.00 8.74
C LEU A 289 -2.29 18.61 8.11
N ALA A 290 -1.16 18.40 7.47
CA ALA A 290 -0.79 17.14 6.82
C ALA A 290 0.05 16.29 7.78
N VAL A 291 -0.44 15.12 8.19
CA VAL A 291 0.25 14.24 9.15
C VAL A 291 0.54 12.88 8.53
N GLY A 292 1.82 12.55 8.38
CA GLY A 292 2.28 11.26 7.86
C GLY A 292 1.77 10.94 6.45
N THR A 293 1.45 11.96 5.66
CA THR A 293 1.00 11.85 4.28
C THR A 293 2.03 12.49 3.36
N ARG A 294 2.95 11.73 2.84
CA ARG A 294 4.06 12.25 2.02
C ARG A 294 3.66 13.15 0.83
N ILE A 295 2.38 13.38 0.60
CA ILE A 295 1.79 14.23 -0.44
C ILE A 295 2.46 13.99 -1.80
N SER A 296 2.18 12.82 -2.38
CA SER A 296 2.79 12.37 -3.64
C SER A 296 2.22 13.12 -4.84
N ILE A 297 2.86 12.96 -6.01
CA ILE A 297 2.38 13.54 -7.27
C ILE A 297 0.92 13.19 -7.60
N ARG A 298 0.43 12.01 -7.17
CA ARG A 298 -0.97 11.62 -7.34
C ARG A 298 -1.93 12.42 -6.46
N GLN A 299 -1.45 12.93 -5.31
CA GLN A 299 -2.24 13.75 -4.40
C GLN A 299 -2.30 15.20 -4.85
N VAL A 300 -1.24 15.73 -5.43
CA VAL A 300 -1.17 17.13 -5.89
C VAL A 300 -1.54 17.30 -7.36
N GLY A 301 -1.54 16.23 -8.15
CA GLY A 301 -1.75 16.27 -9.59
C GLY A 301 -0.55 16.82 -10.36
N TYR A 302 -0.61 16.74 -11.70
CA TYR A 302 0.48 17.22 -12.56
C TYR A 302 0.52 18.75 -12.67
N ASN A 303 -0.59 19.43 -12.32
CA ASN A 303 -0.62 20.89 -12.16
C ASN A 303 -0.40 21.28 -10.69
N TRP A 304 0.67 20.76 -10.08
CA TRP A 304 0.95 20.88 -8.64
C TRP A 304 1.04 22.33 -8.13
N LYS A 305 1.34 23.30 -9.02
CA LYS A 305 1.39 24.71 -8.66
C LYS A 305 0.04 25.27 -8.22
N THR A 306 -1.04 24.59 -8.58
CA THR A 306 -2.41 24.99 -8.22
C THR A 306 -2.94 24.24 -6.98
N TRP A 307 -2.20 23.26 -6.50
CA TRP A 307 -2.60 22.49 -5.33
C TRP A 307 -2.60 23.35 -4.07
N ALA A 308 -3.71 23.32 -3.34
CA ALA A 308 -3.88 24.02 -2.06
C ALA A 308 -3.42 25.49 -2.08
N ARG A 309 -3.55 26.19 -3.21
CA ARG A 309 -2.95 27.50 -3.49
C ARG A 309 -3.35 28.65 -2.57
N ALA A 310 -4.38 28.44 -1.74
CA ALA A 310 -4.84 29.42 -0.75
C ALA A 310 -4.56 29.00 0.70
N ALA A 311 -3.97 27.82 0.90
CA ALA A 311 -3.73 27.28 2.23
C ALA A 311 -2.29 27.51 2.69
N GLU A 312 -2.11 27.81 3.97
CA GLU A 312 -0.86 27.51 4.66
C GLU A 312 -0.79 26.00 4.91
N VAL A 313 0.36 25.37 4.68
CA VAL A 313 0.57 23.94 4.86
C VAL A 313 1.51 23.67 6.02
N ILE A 314 0.99 23.03 7.07
CA ILE A 314 1.78 22.43 8.14
C ILE A 314 1.97 20.96 7.76
N MET A 315 3.20 20.53 7.55
CA MET A 315 3.51 19.14 7.19
C MET A 315 4.33 18.48 8.29
N VAL A 316 3.74 17.46 8.91
CA VAL A 316 4.39 16.62 9.92
C VAL A 316 4.82 15.33 9.27
N ASP A 317 6.12 15.15 9.12
CA ASP A 317 6.69 13.96 8.48
C ASP A 317 8.01 13.57 9.13
N ILE A 318 8.27 12.27 9.16
CA ILE A 318 9.52 11.71 9.69
C ILE A 318 10.68 11.87 8.71
N ASP A 319 10.39 12.08 7.43
CA ASP A 319 11.38 12.25 6.37
C ASP A 319 11.45 13.72 5.90
N ARG A 320 12.57 14.36 6.22
CA ARG A 320 12.81 15.76 5.86
C ARG A 320 12.82 16.01 4.36
N ALA A 321 13.13 15.01 3.53
CA ALA A 321 13.16 15.16 2.09
C ALA A 321 11.75 15.26 1.50
N GLU A 322 10.76 14.57 2.10
CA GLU A 322 9.37 14.65 1.67
C GLU A 322 8.81 16.09 1.79
N MET A 323 9.23 16.84 2.81
CA MET A 323 8.80 18.22 3.02
C MET A 323 9.47 19.24 2.07
N LYS A 324 10.52 18.82 1.33
CA LYS A 324 11.31 19.69 0.43
C LYS A 324 11.09 19.39 -1.05
N LYS A 325 10.12 18.58 -1.40
CA LYS A 325 9.82 18.28 -2.80
C LYS A 325 9.41 19.55 -3.54
N HIS A 326 9.92 19.71 -4.77
CA HIS A 326 9.61 20.87 -5.64
C HIS A 326 8.13 20.94 -6.07
N THR A 327 7.35 19.88 -5.82
CA THR A 327 5.93 19.78 -6.12
C THR A 327 5.04 20.30 -4.99
N LEU A 328 5.62 20.75 -3.89
CA LEU A 328 4.91 21.21 -2.70
C LEU A 328 5.34 22.61 -2.31
N HIS A 329 4.44 23.34 -1.68
CA HIS A 329 4.74 24.45 -0.81
C HIS A 329 4.43 23.99 0.64
N VAL A 330 5.35 24.21 1.54
CA VAL A 330 5.20 23.83 2.96
C VAL A 330 5.72 24.99 3.78
N GLU A 331 4.80 25.77 4.37
CA GLU A 331 5.14 26.95 5.18
C GLU A 331 5.68 26.53 6.54
N HIS A 332 5.16 25.43 7.10
CA HIS A 332 5.53 24.98 8.45
C HIS A 332 5.94 23.49 8.42
N PRO A 333 7.20 23.21 8.04
CA PRO A 333 7.71 21.83 8.11
C PRO A 333 7.98 21.44 9.55
N VAL A 334 7.36 20.35 10.00
CA VAL A 334 7.54 19.75 11.34
C VAL A 334 8.21 18.38 11.15
N TRP A 335 9.51 18.31 11.42
CA TRP A 335 10.24 17.06 11.37
C TRP A 335 10.01 16.28 12.66
N ALA A 336 9.11 15.31 12.64
CA ALA A 336 8.66 14.60 13.81
C ALA A 336 8.15 13.19 13.47
N ASP A 337 8.17 12.32 14.49
CA ASP A 337 7.37 11.10 14.48
C ASP A 337 5.89 11.45 14.65
N ALA A 338 5.02 10.85 13.80
CA ALA A 338 3.60 11.17 13.80
C ALA A 338 2.90 10.79 15.11
N LYS A 339 3.32 9.71 15.79
CA LYS A 339 2.77 9.32 17.09
C LYS A 339 3.14 10.32 18.18
N ASP A 340 4.42 10.71 18.27
CA ASP A 340 4.87 11.70 19.27
C ASP A 340 4.14 13.02 19.08
N PHE A 341 4.06 13.51 17.82
CA PHE A 341 3.32 14.72 17.49
C PHE A 341 1.85 14.64 17.89
N LEU A 342 1.15 13.57 17.51
CA LEU A 342 -0.27 13.41 17.79
C LEU A 342 -0.55 13.24 19.28
N GLN A 343 0.29 12.53 20.04
CA GLN A 343 0.14 12.41 21.49
C GLN A 343 0.30 13.74 22.22
N LYS A 344 1.26 14.56 21.81
CA LYS A 344 1.46 15.90 22.38
C LYS A 344 0.35 16.86 21.97
N LEU A 345 -0.10 16.77 20.72
CA LEU A 345 -1.23 17.55 20.24
C LEU A 345 -2.51 17.19 21.02
N ASP A 346 -2.77 15.90 21.24
CA ASP A 346 -3.89 15.40 22.02
C ASP A 346 -3.85 15.93 23.47
N ALA A 347 -2.68 15.86 24.11
CA ALA A 347 -2.50 16.33 25.49
C ALA A 347 -2.72 17.85 25.62
N ALA A 348 -2.34 18.64 24.61
CA ALA A 348 -2.45 20.10 24.65
C ALA A 348 -3.80 20.63 24.11
N ALA A 349 -4.49 19.87 23.27
CA ALA A 349 -5.77 20.26 22.70
C ALA A 349 -6.88 20.13 23.75
N ALA A 350 -7.44 21.26 24.18
CA ALA A 350 -8.78 21.27 24.77
C ALA A 350 -9.79 21.03 23.64
N PRO A 351 -11.01 20.51 23.92
CA PRO A 351 -12.05 20.47 22.93
C PRO A 351 -12.22 21.85 22.31
N LEU A 352 -11.92 21.98 21.04
CA LEU A 352 -12.12 23.22 20.33
C LEU A 352 -13.64 23.36 20.17
N THR A 353 -14.22 24.30 20.90
CA THR A 353 -15.58 24.76 20.52
C THR A 353 -15.44 25.27 19.09
N PRO A 354 -16.17 24.70 18.10
CA PRO A 354 -16.04 25.15 16.74
C PRO A 354 -16.23 26.67 16.73
N VAL A 355 -15.27 27.41 16.20
CA VAL A 355 -15.56 28.78 15.76
C VAL A 355 -16.73 28.64 14.80
N SER A 356 -17.75 29.48 14.87
CA SER A 356 -18.96 29.35 14.05
C SER A 356 -18.65 29.08 12.58
N GLN A 357 -17.58 29.70 12.05
CA GLN A 357 -17.10 29.51 10.68
C GLN A 357 -16.53 28.10 10.41
N ALA A 358 -15.92 27.43 11.38
CA ALA A 358 -15.43 26.06 11.18
C ALA A 358 -16.57 25.04 11.18
N ALA A 359 -17.63 25.27 11.94
CA ALA A 359 -18.85 24.45 11.89
C ALA A 359 -19.54 24.55 10.52
N ASP A 360 -19.66 25.75 9.95
CA ASP A 360 -20.20 25.98 8.60
C ASP A 360 -19.32 25.33 7.53
N TRP A 361 -18.00 25.33 7.74
CA TRP A 361 -17.06 24.67 6.84
C TRP A 361 -17.22 23.14 6.84
N LEU A 362 -17.29 22.51 8.01
CA LEU A 362 -17.53 21.07 8.12
C LEU A 362 -18.88 20.70 7.50
N ALA A 363 -19.94 21.47 7.78
CA ALA A 363 -21.25 21.27 7.17
C ALA A 363 -21.22 21.39 5.63
N THR A 364 -20.42 22.31 5.10
CA THR A 364 -20.21 22.43 3.66
C THR A 364 -19.54 21.19 3.07
N CYS A 365 -18.48 20.69 3.71
CA CYS A 365 -17.79 19.45 3.27
C CYS A 365 -18.75 18.24 3.31
N GLN A 366 -19.56 18.10 4.35
CA GLN A 366 -20.56 17.04 4.46
C GLN A 366 -21.66 17.16 3.38
N ARG A 367 -22.11 18.38 3.08
CA ARG A 367 -23.02 18.61 1.96
C ARG A 367 -22.42 18.15 0.63
N TRP A 368 -21.15 18.49 0.34
CA TRP A 368 -20.48 18.04 -0.87
C TRP A 368 -20.43 16.52 -0.98
N LYS A 369 -20.11 15.84 0.13
CA LYS A 369 -20.10 14.38 0.17
C LYS A 369 -21.45 13.76 -0.16
N LYS A 370 -22.53 14.38 0.29
CA LYS A 370 -23.91 13.95 -0.01
C LYS A 370 -24.32 14.26 -1.45
N ASP A 371 -24.02 15.47 -1.93
CA ASP A 371 -24.51 15.98 -3.21
C ASP A 371 -23.69 15.46 -4.41
N TYR A 372 -22.41 15.09 -4.16
CA TYR A 372 -21.47 14.58 -5.18
C TYR A 372 -20.88 13.23 -4.78
N PRO A 373 -21.71 12.18 -4.64
CA PRO A 373 -21.26 10.86 -4.24
C PRO A 373 -20.35 10.24 -5.28
N ALA A 374 -19.44 9.34 -4.84
CA ALA A 374 -18.55 8.63 -5.73
C ALA A 374 -19.27 7.65 -6.68
N VAL A 375 -20.42 7.14 -6.25
CA VAL A 375 -21.28 6.25 -7.05
C VAL A 375 -22.57 6.95 -7.42
N LEU A 376 -22.78 7.15 -8.70
CA LEU A 376 -23.89 7.94 -9.24
C LEU A 376 -25.12 7.06 -9.50
N PRO A 377 -26.36 7.62 -9.47
CA PRO A 377 -27.58 6.85 -9.71
C PRO A 377 -27.56 6.02 -11.00
N ARG A 378 -27.03 6.57 -12.11
CA ARG A 378 -26.94 5.86 -13.39
C ARG A 378 -26.07 4.60 -13.35
N GLN A 379 -25.14 4.49 -12.41
CA GLN A 379 -24.28 3.31 -12.25
C GLN A 379 -25.01 2.11 -11.62
N TRP A 380 -26.19 2.37 -11.02
CA TRP A 380 -27.08 1.34 -10.52
C TRP A 380 -28.09 0.82 -11.55
N GLU A 381 -28.21 1.50 -12.69
CA GLU A 381 -29.11 1.11 -13.76
C GLU A 381 -28.61 -0.17 -14.45
N GLU A 382 -29.57 -1.03 -14.85
CA GLU A 382 -29.25 -2.27 -15.56
C GLU A 382 -28.98 -1.95 -17.05
N ASN A 383 -27.84 -2.42 -17.56
CA ASN A 383 -27.54 -2.34 -18.99
C ASN A 383 -27.80 -3.66 -19.74
N GLY A 384 -28.19 -4.72 -19.02
CA GLY A 384 -28.59 -6.01 -19.55
C GLY A 384 -27.44 -6.95 -20.00
N THR A 385 -26.18 -6.52 -19.90
CA THR A 385 -25.02 -7.29 -20.41
C THR A 385 -23.86 -7.40 -19.45
N THR A 386 -23.70 -6.46 -18.50
CA THR A 386 -22.61 -6.42 -17.53
C THR A 386 -23.04 -5.75 -16.23
N ALA A 387 -22.35 -6.08 -15.14
CA ALA A 387 -22.44 -5.31 -13.90
C ALA A 387 -21.64 -4.01 -14.02
N ASN A 388 -22.08 -2.97 -13.28
CA ASN A 388 -21.29 -1.75 -13.18
C ASN A 388 -20.24 -1.89 -12.06
N VAL A 389 -18.98 -1.61 -12.37
CA VAL A 389 -17.88 -1.81 -11.41
C VAL A 389 -17.98 -0.90 -10.18
N TYR A 390 -18.50 0.34 -10.31
CA TYR A 390 -18.71 1.25 -9.18
C TYR A 390 -19.83 0.74 -8.27
N ALA A 391 -20.97 0.34 -8.86
CA ALA A 391 -22.08 -0.25 -8.12
C ALA A 391 -21.63 -1.53 -7.39
N PHE A 392 -20.83 -2.38 -8.05
CA PHE A 392 -20.28 -3.60 -7.47
C PHE A 392 -19.42 -3.32 -6.24
N VAL A 393 -18.39 -2.47 -6.37
CA VAL A 393 -17.46 -2.19 -5.27
C VAL A 393 -18.20 -1.55 -4.08
N HIS A 394 -19.12 -0.63 -4.36
CA HIS A 394 -19.93 0.00 -3.33
C HIS A 394 -20.85 -1.00 -2.63
N TYR A 395 -21.56 -1.85 -3.39
CA TYR A 395 -22.44 -2.86 -2.81
C TYR A 395 -21.67 -3.85 -1.94
N LEU A 396 -20.59 -4.42 -2.46
CA LEU A 396 -19.75 -5.36 -1.72
C LEU A 396 -19.28 -4.75 -0.40
N SER A 397 -18.69 -3.56 -0.44
CA SER A 397 -18.10 -2.94 0.75
C SER A 397 -19.15 -2.50 1.78
N SER A 398 -20.34 -2.09 1.32
CA SER A 398 -21.47 -1.76 2.21
C SER A 398 -22.05 -2.98 2.95
N ARG A 399 -21.81 -4.20 2.44
CA ARG A 399 -22.28 -5.45 3.08
C ARG A 399 -21.28 -6.01 4.09
N LEU A 400 -20.07 -5.46 4.15
CA LEU A 400 -19.04 -5.96 5.04
C LEU A 400 -19.28 -5.51 6.50
N PRO A 401 -18.95 -6.36 7.47
CA PRO A 401 -19.02 -5.99 8.87
C PRO A 401 -17.90 -5.01 9.25
N GLU A 402 -18.04 -4.39 10.42
CA GLU A 402 -16.92 -3.70 11.09
C GLU A 402 -15.70 -4.62 11.20
N ASN A 403 -14.50 -4.02 11.24
CA ASN A 403 -13.22 -4.73 11.31
C ASN A 403 -12.96 -5.70 10.13
N SER A 404 -13.60 -5.49 8.97
CA SER A 404 -13.35 -6.31 7.78
C SER A 404 -11.93 -6.14 7.24
N LEU A 405 -11.48 -7.15 6.49
CA LEU A 405 -10.15 -7.20 5.86
C LEU A 405 -10.30 -7.26 4.35
N THR A 406 -9.60 -6.39 3.63
CA THR A 406 -9.62 -6.38 2.17
C THR A 406 -8.21 -6.18 1.61
N ALA A 407 -7.86 -6.97 0.62
CA ALA A 407 -6.70 -6.74 -0.24
C ALA A 407 -7.17 -6.30 -1.63
N VAL A 408 -6.57 -5.26 -2.16
CA VAL A 408 -6.98 -4.63 -3.43
C VAL A 408 -5.84 -4.67 -4.42
N SER A 409 -6.04 -5.33 -5.53
CA SER A 409 -5.11 -5.39 -6.66
C SER A 409 -5.11 -4.09 -7.46
N ASN A 410 -4.44 -4.07 -8.59
CA ASN A 410 -4.29 -2.88 -9.45
C ASN A 410 -5.32 -2.79 -10.59
N GLY A 411 -5.22 -1.74 -11.42
CA GLY A 411 -6.18 -1.46 -12.48
C GLY A 411 -7.53 -0.99 -11.93
N ALA A 412 -8.62 -1.57 -12.40
CA ALA A 412 -9.98 -1.26 -11.96
C ALA A 412 -10.16 -1.43 -10.46
N CYS A 413 -9.60 -2.51 -9.89
CA CYS A 413 -9.66 -2.79 -8.47
C CYS A 413 -9.08 -1.65 -7.62
N CYS A 414 -7.91 -1.13 -8.00
CA CYS A 414 -7.28 -0.04 -7.28
C CYS A 414 -8.04 1.28 -7.47
N VAL A 415 -8.36 1.66 -8.71
CA VAL A 415 -9.01 2.95 -9.00
C VAL A 415 -10.39 3.00 -8.39
N VAL A 416 -11.28 2.08 -8.77
CA VAL A 416 -12.67 2.07 -8.28
C VAL A 416 -12.73 1.64 -6.82
N GLY A 417 -11.88 0.68 -6.42
CA GLY A 417 -11.73 0.27 -5.02
C GLY A 417 -11.38 1.43 -4.09
N ASN A 418 -10.56 2.38 -4.55
CA ASN A 418 -10.27 3.57 -3.76
C ASN A 418 -11.29 4.71 -3.91
N GLN A 419 -12.13 4.72 -4.96
CA GLN A 419 -13.17 5.74 -5.15
C GLN A 419 -14.51 5.36 -4.51
N ALA A 420 -14.97 4.12 -4.73
CA ALA A 420 -16.32 3.67 -4.42
C ALA A 420 -16.42 2.76 -3.18
N TYR A 421 -15.31 2.32 -2.62
CA TYR A 421 -15.30 1.43 -1.46
C TYR A 421 -15.74 2.17 -0.19
N VAL A 422 -16.73 1.61 0.50
CA VAL A 422 -17.22 2.10 1.79
C VAL A 422 -16.40 1.47 2.91
N ILE A 423 -15.64 2.28 3.61
CA ILE A 423 -14.84 1.84 4.76
C ILE A 423 -15.75 1.72 5.99
N GLN A 424 -15.88 0.51 6.51
CA GLN A 424 -16.56 0.25 7.78
C GLN A 424 -15.62 0.52 8.96
N LYS A 425 -16.16 0.79 10.13
CA LYS A 425 -15.38 1.06 11.34
C LYS A 425 -14.38 -0.06 11.63
N GLY A 426 -13.12 0.31 11.87
CA GLY A 426 -12.04 -0.63 12.18
C GLY A 426 -11.58 -1.51 11.02
N SER A 427 -12.14 -1.36 9.81
CA SER A 427 -11.73 -2.12 8.64
C SER A 427 -10.30 -1.80 8.23
N ARG A 428 -9.63 -2.78 7.60
CA ARG A 428 -8.28 -2.62 7.07
C ARG A 428 -8.25 -2.96 5.58
N MET A 429 -7.54 -2.12 4.83
CA MET A 429 -7.44 -2.24 3.37
C MET A 429 -5.99 -2.22 2.92
N ALA A 430 -5.48 -3.37 2.48
CA ALA A 430 -4.14 -3.48 1.91
C ALA A 430 -4.16 -3.13 0.42
N ASN A 431 -3.36 -2.16 0.02
CA ASN A 431 -3.07 -1.84 -1.38
C ASN A 431 -1.64 -1.30 -1.52
N ASN A 432 -0.99 -1.53 -2.64
CA ASN A 432 0.38 -1.09 -2.90
C ASN A 432 0.44 0.08 -3.89
N SER A 433 -0.31 1.14 -3.62
CA SER A 433 -0.54 2.23 -4.57
C SER A 433 0.72 2.96 -5.07
N ALA A 434 1.84 2.90 -4.35
CA ALA A 434 3.09 3.55 -4.75
C ALA A 434 3.79 2.82 -5.90
N ILE A 435 3.93 1.50 -5.84
CA ILE A 435 4.49 0.71 -6.94
C ILE A 435 3.41 0.32 -7.95
N ALA A 436 2.20 0.06 -7.47
CA ALA A 436 1.05 -0.35 -8.28
C ALA A 436 1.34 -1.59 -9.14
N SER A 437 1.99 -2.62 -8.58
CA SER A 437 2.29 -3.86 -9.29
C SER A 437 1.03 -4.68 -9.55
N MET A 438 0.88 -5.21 -10.77
CA MET A 438 -0.09 -6.26 -11.03
C MET A 438 0.35 -7.58 -10.37
N GLY A 439 -0.57 -8.52 -10.18
CA GLY A 439 -0.33 -9.76 -9.43
C GLY A 439 -0.32 -9.59 -7.91
N TYR A 440 -0.73 -8.43 -7.41
CA TYR A 440 -0.71 -8.10 -5.98
C TYR A 440 -1.83 -8.77 -5.19
N GLY A 441 -3.04 -8.85 -5.74
CA GLY A 441 -4.27 -9.16 -4.97
C GLY A 441 -4.24 -10.50 -4.24
N LEU A 442 -3.97 -11.62 -4.92
CA LEU A 442 -3.94 -12.93 -4.29
C LEU A 442 -2.89 -13.04 -3.17
N PRO A 443 -1.59 -12.73 -3.42
CA PRO A 443 -0.59 -12.79 -2.37
C PRO A 443 -0.89 -11.83 -1.21
N ALA A 444 -1.35 -10.61 -1.51
CA ALA A 444 -1.73 -9.64 -0.49
C ALA A 444 -2.90 -10.11 0.36
N ALA A 445 -3.89 -10.77 -0.26
CA ALA A 445 -5.00 -11.36 0.48
C ALA A 445 -4.53 -12.49 1.42
N ILE A 446 -3.55 -13.29 1.01
CA ILE A 446 -2.91 -14.31 1.86
C ILE A 446 -2.26 -13.65 3.09
N GLY A 447 -1.39 -12.66 2.87
CA GLY A 447 -0.72 -11.93 3.95
C GLY A 447 -1.69 -11.23 4.89
N THR A 448 -2.68 -10.52 4.32
CA THR A 448 -3.75 -9.83 5.06
C THR A 448 -4.59 -10.78 5.91
N CYS A 449 -4.97 -11.93 5.35
CA CYS A 449 -5.76 -12.94 6.05
C CYS A 449 -5.00 -13.53 7.24
N ILE A 450 -3.73 -13.87 7.05
CA ILE A 450 -2.88 -14.43 8.10
C ILE A 450 -2.65 -13.40 9.21
N ALA A 451 -2.27 -12.17 8.88
CA ALA A 451 -2.11 -11.07 9.83
C ALA A 451 -3.38 -10.77 10.62
N GLY A 452 -4.52 -10.89 9.98
CA GLY A 452 -5.84 -10.71 10.59
C GLY A 452 -6.36 -11.89 11.40
N GLY A 453 -5.52 -12.88 11.72
CA GLY A 453 -5.91 -14.07 12.49
C GLY A 453 -6.75 -15.07 11.70
N ARG A 454 -6.51 -15.18 10.40
CA ARG A 454 -7.17 -16.11 9.46
C ARG A 454 -8.70 -15.89 9.39
N ARG A 455 -9.13 -14.64 9.53
CA ARG A 455 -10.54 -14.25 9.37
C ARG A 455 -10.89 -14.08 7.89
N THR A 456 -12.18 -14.11 7.59
CA THR A 456 -12.69 -13.81 6.24
C THR A 456 -12.04 -12.55 5.69
N THR A 457 -11.43 -12.69 4.52
CA THR A 457 -10.70 -11.61 3.84
C THR A 457 -11.21 -11.47 2.41
N ILE A 458 -11.47 -10.25 1.99
CA ILE A 458 -11.88 -9.94 0.63
C ILE A 458 -10.63 -9.73 -0.24
N CYS A 459 -10.61 -10.34 -1.41
CA CYS A 459 -9.63 -10.11 -2.45
C CYS A 459 -10.32 -9.49 -3.66
N LEU A 460 -10.04 -8.21 -3.93
CA LEU A 460 -10.44 -7.58 -5.19
C LEU A 460 -9.30 -7.77 -6.21
N GLU A 461 -9.55 -8.54 -7.27
CA GLU A 461 -8.55 -8.89 -8.27
C GLU A 461 -9.06 -8.57 -9.68
N GLY A 462 -8.16 -8.33 -10.63
CA GLY A 462 -8.48 -8.11 -12.04
C GLY A 462 -8.07 -9.28 -12.93
N ASP A 463 -8.80 -9.50 -14.03
CA ASP A 463 -8.59 -10.59 -14.97
C ASP A 463 -7.17 -10.65 -15.55
N GLY A 464 -6.57 -9.51 -15.86
CA GLY A 464 -5.19 -9.45 -16.33
C GLY A 464 -4.17 -9.56 -15.18
N SER A 465 -4.47 -8.99 -14.03
CA SER A 465 -3.56 -8.97 -12.88
C SER A 465 -3.41 -10.34 -12.23
N ILE A 466 -4.48 -11.10 -12.08
CA ILE A 466 -4.46 -12.44 -11.45
C ILE A 466 -3.49 -13.39 -12.15
N MET A 467 -3.29 -13.22 -13.47
CA MET A 467 -2.42 -14.08 -14.28
C MET A 467 -0.96 -14.08 -13.81
N MET A 468 -0.53 -13.06 -13.08
CA MET A 468 0.88 -12.94 -12.66
C MET A 468 1.20 -13.75 -11.39
N ASN A 469 0.18 -14.11 -10.59
CA ASN A 469 0.32 -14.92 -9.38
C ASN A 469 -0.83 -15.93 -9.23
N LEU A 470 -1.35 -16.44 -10.35
CA LEU A 470 -2.50 -17.35 -10.41
C LEU A 470 -2.28 -18.63 -9.57
N GLN A 471 -1.05 -19.12 -9.51
CA GLN A 471 -0.66 -20.31 -8.74
C GLN A 471 -0.93 -20.18 -7.24
N GLU A 472 -1.05 -18.97 -6.72
CA GLU A 472 -1.35 -18.74 -5.30
C GLU A 472 -2.78 -19.11 -4.90
N LEU A 473 -3.65 -19.41 -5.87
CA LEU A 473 -4.92 -20.07 -5.61
C LEU A 473 -4.70 -21.38 -4.84
N GLN A 474 -3.65 -22.15 -5.18
CA GLN A 474 -3.32 -23.37 -4.45
C GLN A 474 -2.84 -23.09 -3.02
N THR A 475 -2.07 -22.01 -2.81
CA THR A 475 -1.62 -21.60 -1.47
C THR A 475 -2.80 -21.29 -0.54
N ILE A 476 -3.83 -20.62 -1.05
CA ILE A 476 -5.06 -20.32 -0.31
C ILE A 476 -5.76 -21.61 0.13
N LEU A 477 -5.93 -22.57 -0.78
CA LEU A 477 -6.59 -23.85 -0.50
C LEU A 477 -5.79 -24.70 0.47
N THR A 478 -4.47 -24.83 0.24
CA THR A 478 -3.58 -25.62 1.10
C THR A 478 -3.62 -25.14 2.54
N ASN A 479 -3.66 -23.82 2.75
CA ASN A 479 -3.70 -23.19 4.07
C ASN A 479 -5.13 -22.97 4.60
N LYS A 480 -6.16 -23.39 3.86
CA LYS A 480 -7.59 -23.26 4.21
C LYS A 480 -7.97 -21.82 4.60
N LEU A 481 -7.46 -20.83 3.85
CA LEU A 481 -7.71 -19.43 4.14
C LEU A 481 -9.09 -19.02 3.63
N PRO A 482 -9.96 -18.41 4.46
CA PRO A 482 -11.31 -18.02 4.06
C PRO A 482 -11.29 -16.71 3.24
N ILE A 483 -10.66 -16.76 2.07
CA ILE A 483 -10.51 -15.61 1.18
C ILE A 483 -11.62 -15.62 0.14
N LYS A 484 -12.38 -14.52 0.06
CA LYS A 484 -13.42 -14.30 -0.94
C LYS A 484 -12.81 -13.54 -2.13
N ILE A 485 -12.55 -14.25 -3.21
CA ILE A 485 -11.95 -13.67 -4.42
C ILE A 485 -13.08 -13.13 -5.28
N PHE A 486 -13.06 -11.83 -5.53
CA PHE A 486 -13.91 -11.15 -6.50
C PHE A 486 -13.05 -10.69 -7.66
N LEU A 487 -13.16 -11.40 -8.78
CA LEU A 487 -12.47 -11.09 -10.01
C LEU A 487 -13.27 -10.11 -10.85
N ILE A 488 -12.78 -8.90 -11.01
CA ILE A 488 -13.33 -7.92 -11.95
C ILE A 488 -12.84 -8.28 -13.35
N ASN A 489 -13.74 -8.83 -14.16
CA ASN A 489 -13.45 -9.16 -15.55
C ASN A 489 -13.96 -8.04 -16.46
N ASN A 490 -13.03 -7.24 -16.97
CA ASN A 490 -13.27 -6.22 -17.99
C ASN A 490 -12.55 -6.57 -19.32
N ASN A 491 -12.29 -7.86 -19.52
CA ASN A 491 -11.70 -8.43 -20.72
C ASN A 491 -10.32 -7.83 -21.05
N GLY A 492 -9.47 -7.64 -20.02
CA GLY A 492 -8.07 -7.29 -20.20
C GLY A 492 -7.54 -6.08 -19.43
N TYR A 493 -6.49 -5.46 -19.95
CA TYR A 493 -5.80 -4.35 -19.30
C TYR A 493 -6.54 -3.02 -19.53
N HIS A 494 -7.64 -2.85 -18.82
CA HIS A 494 -8.59 -1.76 -19.03
C HIS A 494 -7.99 -0.36 -18.90
N SER A 495 -7.12 -0.11 -17.93
CA SER A 495 -6.44 1.19 -17.78
C SER A 495 -5.60 1.55 -19.01
N ILE A 496 -4.96 0.55 -19.63
CA ILE A 496 -4.19 0.73 -20.87
C ILE A 496 -5.12 0.92 -22.06
N ARG A 497 -6.24 0.18 -22.13
CA ARG A 497 -7.30 0.39 -23.12
C ARG A 497 -7.78 1.84 -23.12
N LEU A 498 -8.09 2.39 -21.95
CA LEU A 498 -8.49 3.80 -21.83
C LEU A 498 -7.40 4.77 -22.29
N THR A 499 -6.14 4.48 -21.98
CA THR A 499 -5.01 5.29 -22.44
C THR A 499 -4.87 5.25 -23.96
N GLN A 500 -4.92 4.07 -24.56
CA GLN A 500 -4.84 3.92 -26.02
C GLN A 500 -6.03 4.59 -26.72
N ASN A 501 -7.25 4.44 -26.19
CA ASN A 501 -8.44 5.11 -26.70
C ASN A 501 -8.34 6.64 -26.66
N ASN A 502 -7.68 7.17 -25.64
CA ASN A 502 -7.59 8.63 -25.45
C ASN A 502 -6.44 9.27 -26.25
N LEU A 503 -5.27 8.65 -26.25
CA LEU A 503 -4.04 9.25 -26.79
C LEU A 503 -3.70 8.75 -28.20
N PHE A 504 -4.12 7.54 -28.57
CA PHE A 504 -3.71 6.86 -29.80
C PHE A 504 -4.93 6.38 -30.62
N LYS A 505 -5.92 7.26 -30.78
CA LYS A 505 -7.23 6.95 -31.39
C LYS A 505 -7.15 6.32 -32.79
N ASP A 506 -6.15 6.75 -33.58
CA ASP A 506 -5.96 6.35 -34.97
C ASP A 506 -5.05 5.12 -35.14
N HIS A 507 -4.59 4.55 -34.03
CA HIS A 507 -3.72 3.39 -34.03
C HIS A 507 -4.51 2.13 -33.66
N CYS A 508 -4.09 0.98 -34.19
CA CYS A 508 -4.56 -0.31 -33.72
C CYS A 508 -4.20 -0.51 -32.25
N LYS A 509 -5.10 -1.11 -31.49
CA LYS A 509 -4.83 -1.47 -30.09
C LYS A 509 -3.81 -2.61 -30.02
N ILE A 510 -2.96 -2.58 -29.00
CA ILE A 510 -1.91 -3.58 -28.76
C ILE A 510 -1.87 -3.98 -27.30
N GLY A 511 -1.69 -5.29 -27.03
CA GLY A 511 -1.36 -5.83 -25.71
C GLY A 511 -2.42 -5.59 -24.62
N ILE A 512 -3.68 -5.38 -24.96
CA ILE A 512 -4.72 -5.05 -23.98
C ILE A 512 -5.68 -6.20 -23.67
N GLY A 513 -5.67 -7.24 -24.47
CA GLY A 513 -6.57 -8.38 -24.35
C GLY A 513 -7.12 -8.82 -25.71
N PRO A 514 -8.19 -9.63 -25.75
CA PRO A 514 -8.76 -10.16 -27.00
C PRO A 514 -9.09 -9.09 -28.05
N GLU A 515 -9.45 -7.88 -27.63
CA GLU A 515 -9.74 -6.76 -28.53
C GLU A 515 -8.53 -6.35 -29.39
N SER A 516 -7.31 -6.53 -28.89
CA SER A 516 -6.08 -6.23 -29.64
C SER A 516 -5.63 -7.38 -30.56
N GLY A 517 -6.18 -8.58 -30.38
CA GLY A 517 -5.88 -9.76 -31.19
C GLY A 517 -4.52 -10.42 -30.91
N ASP A 518 -3.73 -9.86 -30.02
CA ASP A 518 -2.36 -10.31 -29.69
C ASP A 518 -2.22 -10.82 -28.23
N LEU A 519 -3.28 -10.73 -27.43
CA LEU A 519 -3.32 -11.20 -26.05
C LEU A 519 -4.71 -11.76 -25.72
N SER A 520 -4.75 -12.84 -24.94
CA SER A 520 -6.00 -13.42 -24.45
C SER A 520 -5.86 -13.89 -23.00
N PHE A 521 -7.00 -14.13 -22.34
CA PHE A 521 -7.08 -14.64 -20.99
C PHE A 521 -7.84 -15.97 -20.97
N PRO A 522 -7.61 -16.83 -19.98
CA PRO A 522 -8.34 -18.08 -19.85
C PRO A 522 -9.80 -17.83 -19.47
N GLU A 523 -10.64 -18.84 -19.67
CA GLU A 523 -11.97 -18.89 -19.07
C GLU A 523 -11.82 -19.18 -17.56
N PHE A 524 -12.07 -18.18 -16.71
CA PHE A 524 -11.76 -18.29 -15.27
C PHE A 524 -12.62 -19.30 -14.53
N HIS A 525 -13.81 -19.66 -15.04
CA HIS A 525 -14.57 -20.77 -14.48
C HIS A 525 -13.81 -22.10 -14.56
N LYS A 526 -13.08 -22.37 -15.67
CA LYS A 526 -12.23 -23.57 -15.80
C LYS A 526 -11.03 -23.54 -14.87
N ILE A 527 -10.47 -22.35 -14.63
CA ILE A 527 -9.40 -22.16 -13.66
C ILE A 527 -9.91 -22.44 -12.23
N ALA A 528 -11.04 -21.87 -11.86
CA ALA A 528 -11.66 -22.11 -10.57
C ALA A 528 -11.97 -23.61 -10.36
N GLU A 529 -12.53 -24.25 -11.36
CA GLU A 529 -12.80 -25.70 -11.33
C GLU A 529 -11.52 -26.52 -11.19
N ALA A 530 -10.47 -26.21 -11.97
CA ALA A 530 -9.21 -26.93 -11.95
C ALA A 530 -8.50 -26.86 -10.58
N PHE A 531 -8.62 -25.74 -9.86
CA PHE A 531 -8.12 -25.62 -8.49
C PHE A 531 -9.11 -26.13 -7.44
N GLY A 532 -10.38 -26.36 -7.79
CA GLY A 532 -11.40 -26.85 -6.85
C GLY A 532 -12.12 -25.76 -6.05
N TYR A 533 -12.22 -24.54 -6.59
CA TYR A 533 -12.99 -23.45 -5.99
C TYR A 533 -14.47 -23.53 -6.31
N PRO A 534 -15.38 -23.25 -5.35
CA PRO A 534 -16.74 -22.87 -5.68
C PRO A 534 -16.73 -21.62 -6.55
N TYR A 535 -17.34 -21.73 -7.73
CA TYR A 535 -17.37 -20.63 -8.72
C TYR A 535 -18.79 -20.07 -8.85
N SER A 536 -18.86 -18.74 -8.98
CA SER A 536 -20.08 -18.02 -9.36
C SER A 536 -19.72 -16.82 -10.23
N CYS A 537 -20.66 -16.36 -11.06
CA CYS A 537 -20.44 -15.20 -11.90
C CYS A 537 -21.68 -14.29 -11.96
N ALA A 538 -21.46 -13.04 -12.39
CA ALA A 538 -22.52 -12.05 -12.56
C ALA A 538 -22.31 -11.22 -13.84
N HIS A 539 -23.41 -11.06 -14.63
CA HIS A 539 -23.47 -10.27 -15.85
C HIS A 539 -24.44 -9.07 -15.74
N SER A 540 -24.93 -8.77 -14.56
CA SER A 540 -25.84 -7.64 -14.31
C SER A 540 -25.69 -7.15 -12.87
N ASN A 541 -26.18 -5.96 -12.57
CA ASN A 541 -26.20 -5.43 -11.21
C ASN A 541 -27.08 -6.29 -10.27
N ALA A 542 -28.16 -6.88 -10.79
CA ALA A 542 -29.03 -7.75 -10.00
C ALA A 542 -28.33 -9.07 -9.64
N GLU A 543 -27.71 -9.73 -10.63
CA GLU A 543 -26.92 -10.96 -10.39
C GLU A 543 -25.74 -10.71 -9.47
N MET A 544 -25.03 -9.60 -9.65
CA MET A 544 -23.89 -9.20 -8.82
C MET A 544 -24.26 -9.14 -7.33
N LYS A 545 -25.42 -8.58 -6.98
CA LYS A 545 -25.89 -8.54 -5.60
C LYS A 545 -26.09 -9.94 -5.03
N GLN A 546 -26.68 -10.86 -5.80
CA GLN A 546 -26.88 -12.24 -5.40
C GLN A 546 -25.57 -12.97 -5.20
N VAL A 547 -24.61 -12.82 -6.14
CA VAL A 547 -23.27 -13.42 -6.08
C VAL A 547 -22.51 -12.92 -4.84
N VAL A 548 -22.52 -11.62 -4.58
CA VAL A 548 -21.86 -11.02 -3.40
C VAL A 548 -22.45 -11.58 -2.11
N ASP A 549 -23.78 -11.55 -1.95
CA ASP A 549 -24.42 -12.02 -0.73
C ASP A 549 -24.17 -13.52 -0.49
N ALA A 550 -24.21 -14.34 -1.54
CA ALA A 550 -23.91 -15.77 -1.47
C ALA A 550 -22.44 -16.03 -1.10
N ALA A 551 -21.51 -15.32 -1.71
CA ALA A 551 -20.09 -15.45 -1.42
C ALA A 551 -19.73 -15.05 0.02
N LEU A 552 -20.32 -13.97 0.53
CA LEU A 552 -20.10 -13.52 1.90
C LEU A 552 -20.69 -14.50 2.93
N ALA A 553 -21.79 -15.18 2.60
CA ALA A 553 -22.42 -16.18 3.46
C ALA A 553 -21.74 -17.56 3.40
N ALA A 554 -21.00 -17.86 2.34
CA ALA A 554 -20.35 -19.16 2.16
C ALA A 554 -19.20 -19.37 3.17
N GLU A 555 -18.98 -20.62 3.57
CA GLU A 555 -17.79 -21.01 4.32
C GLU A 555 -16.57 -21.18 3.39
N GLY A 556 -15.36 -20.94 3.91
CA GLY A 556 -14.11 -21.13 3.17
C GLY A 556 -13.90 -20.15 1.99
N PRO A 557 -12.94 -20.46 1.10
CA PRO A 557 -12.63 -19.61 -0.05
C PRO A 557 -13.69 -19.74 -1.16
N THR A 558 -13.94 -18.64 -1.88
CA THR A 558 -14.83 -18.60 -3.05
C THR A 558 -14.16 -17.85 -4.21
N PHE A 559 -14.53 -18.17 -5.44
CA PHE A 559 -14.10 -17.48 -6.64
C PHE A 559 -15.32 -16.91 -7.37
N CYS A 560 -15.47 -15.60 -7.36
CA CYS A 560 -16.60 -14.89 -7.92
C CYS A 560 -16.14 -14.00 -9.06
N GLU A 561 -16.65 -14.21 -10.26
CA GLU A 561 -16.29 -13.42 -11.45
C GLU A 561 -17.38 -12.40 -11.78
N ILE A 562 -17.02 -11.12 -11.79
CA ILE A 562 -17.93 -10.01 -12.06
C ILE A 562 -17.57 -9.42 -13.42
N PHE A 563 -18.41 -9.70 -14.40
CA PHE A 563 -18.25 -9.16 -15.75
C PHE A 563 -18.68 -7.70 -15.80
N THR A 564 -17.73 -6.83 -16.18
CA THR A 564 -17.93 -5.38 -16.20
C THR A 564 -17.70 -4.80 -17.58
N ASP A 565 -18.28 -3.60 -17.84
CA ASP A 565 -18.21 -2.94 -19.13
C ASP A 565 -16.76 -2.59 -19.51
N THR A 566 -16.36 -3.03 -20.71
CA THR A 566 -15.06 -2.72 -21.30
C THR A 566 -14.91 -1.27 -21.75
N GLN A 567 -15.98 -0.49 -21.76
CA GLN A 567 -15.98 0.93 -22.09
C GLN A 567 -16.13 1.83 -20.85
N GLN A 568 -16.23 1.25 -19.65
CA GLN A 568 -16.35 2.01 -18.40
C GLN A 568 -15.19 2.99 -18.25
N VAL A 569 -15.50 4.26 -18.10
CA VAL A 569 -14.50 5.30 -17.79
C VAL A 569 -14.32 5.45 -16.29
N TRP A 570 -13.11 5.84 -15.87
CA TRP A 570 -12.88 6.23 -14.46
C TRP A 570 -13.40 7.63 -14.21
N GLU A 571 -14.20 7.80 -13.16
CA GLU A 571 -14.83 9.06 -12.81
C GLU A 571 -15.14 9.18 -11.30
N PRO A 572 -14.87 10.34 -10.68
CA PRO A 572 -14.19 11.48 -11.30
C PRO A 572 -12.66 11.26 -11.43
N LYS A 573 -12.03 12.00 -12.32
CA LYS A 573 -10.57 11.96 -12.47
C LYS A 573 -10.01 13.28 -13.01
N SER A 574 -8.75 13.58 -12.72
CA SER A 574 -8.00 14.59 -13.45
C SER A 574 -7.80 14.14 -14.90
N ALA A 575 -8.23 14.94 -15.86
CA ALA A 575 -8.14 14.63 -17.28
C ALA A 575 -7.14 15.57 -17.97
N THR A 576 -6.08 15.00 -18.53
CA THR A 576 -5.12 15.75 -19.34
C THR A 576 -5.76 16.13 -20.67
N LYS A 577 -5.67 17.41 -21.02
CA LYS A 577 -6.07 17.93 -22.33
C LYS A 577 -4.82 18.13 -23.20
N ARG A 578 -4.92 17.85 -24.49
CA ARG A 578 -3.89 18.21 -25.47
C ARG A 578 -4.32 19.49 -26.16
N LEU A 579 -3.51 20.53 -26.05
CA LEU A 579 -3.72 21.80 -26.75
C LEU A 579 -3.37 21.65 -28.25
N PRO A 580 -3.82 22.59 -29.11
CA PRO A 580 -3.55 22.55 -30.55
C PRO A 580 -2.06 22.53 -30.93
N ASP A 581 -1.19 23.08 -30.08
CA ASP A 581 0.26 23.06 -30.24
C ASP A 581 0.93 21.76 -29.79
N GLY A 582 0.12 20.76 -29.32
CA GLY A 582 0.61 19.49 -28.82
C GLY A 582 0.93 19.45 -27.32
N THR A 583 0.93 20.61 -26.63
CA THR A 583 1.18 20.69 -25.19
C THR A 583 0.10 19.93 -24.40
N LEU A 584 0.53 19.18 -23.40
CA LEU A 584 -0.37 18.51 -22.48
C LEU A 584 -0.59 19.36 -21.22
N VAL A 585 -1.85 19.69 -20.94
CA VAL A 585 -2.24 20.47 -19.74
C VAL A 585 -3.17 19.63 -18.87
N SER A 586 -2.94 19.70 -17.56
CA SER A 586 -3.83 19.11 -16.56
C SER A 586 -4.59 20.21 -15.83
N PRO A 587 -5.93 20.11 -15.71
CA PRO A 587 -6.70 21.06 -14.90
C PRO A 587 -6.29 20.99 -13.44
N PRO A 588 -6.58 22.03 -12.63
CA PRO A 588 -6.46 21.97 -11.18
C PRO A 588 -7.41 20.90 -10.60
N LEU A 589 -7.10 20.42 -9.40
CA LEU A 589 -7.82 19.26 -8.82
C LEU A 589 -9.27 19.57 -8.39
N GLU A 590 -9.66 20.83 -8.32
CA GLU A 590 -11.08 21.18 -8.16
C GLU A 590 -11.93 20.87 -9.39
N ASP A 591 -11.30 20.74 -10.58
CA ASP A 591 -11.98 20.60 -11.87
C ASP A 591 -11.72 19.19 -12.47
N LEU A 592 -12.33 18.18 -11.88
CA LEU A 592 -12.21 16.79 -12.32
C LEU A 592 -13.20 16.46 -13.46
N ALA A 593 -12.79 15.59 -14.37
CA ALA A 593 -13.69 15.03 -15.39
C ALA A 593 -14.61 13.93 -14.79
N PRO A 594 -15.87 13.80 -15.27
CA PRO A 594 -16.55 14.67 -16.22
C PRO A 594 -16.71 16.10 -15.67
N PHE A 595 -16.35 17.09 -16.48
CA PHE A 595 -16.33 18.48 -16.02
C PHE A 595 -17.75 18.97 -15.68
N LEU A 596 -17.87 19.65 -14.55
CA LEU A 596 -19.11 20.33 -14.17
C LEU A 596 -19.31 21.60 -15.01
N PRO A 597 -20.56 22.08 -15.20
CA PRO A 597 -20.81 23.41 -15.67
C PRO A 597 -20.04 24.45 -14.85
N ARG A 598 -19.46 25.46 -15.49
CA ARG A 598 -18.59 26.45 -14.81
C ARG A 598 -19.30 27.13 -13.64
N GLU A 599 -20.53 27.55 -13.83
CA GLU A 599 -21.35 28.16 -12.77
C GLU A 599 -21.58 27.24 -11.57
N GLU A 600 -21.64 25.91 -11.80
CA GLU A 600 -21.78 24.93 -10.74
C GLU A 600 -20.48 24.76 -9.97
N LEU A 601 -19.34 24.67 -10.68
CA LEU A 601 -18.03 24.60 -10.05
C LEU A 601 -17.73 25.87 -9.25
N GLU A 602 -18.00 27.05 -9.79
CA GLU A 602 -17.80 28.35 -9.13
C GLU A 602 -18.55 28.43 -7.80
N LYS A 603 -19.77 27.88 -7.72
CA LYS A 603 -20.56 27.81 -6.46
C LYS A 603 -19.91 26.95 -5.37
N GLN A 604 -19.04 26.03 -5.73
CA GLN A 604 -18.32 25.16 -4.78
C GLN A 604 -16.98 25.76 -4.34
N MET A 605 -16.53 26.84 -4.96
CA MET A 605 -15.23 27.42 -4.67
C MET A 605 -15.33 28.67 -3.81
N PHE A 606 -14.53 28.72 -2.74
CA PHE A 606 -14.35 29.88 -1.86
C PHE A 606 -13.15 30.74 -2.27
N ILE A 607 -12.44 30.30 -3.28
CA ILE A 607 -11.27 30.96 -3.87
C ILE A 607 -11.48 31.13 -5.37
N PRO A 608 -10.83 32.10 -6.04
CA PRO A 608 -10.95 32.24 -7.48
C PRO A 608 -10.54 30.98 -8.23
N LEU A 609 -11.30 30.62 -9.25
CA LEU A 609 -10.88 29.57 -10.19
C LEU A 609 -9.58 29.94 -10.89
N VAL A 610 -8.78 28.94 -11.21
CA VAL A 610 -7.62 29.12 -12.08
C VAL A 610 -8.15 29.46 -13.48
N PRO A 611 -7.63 30.51 -14.14
CA PRO A 611 -8.01 30.83 -15.51
C PRO A 611 -7.83 29.62 -16.45
N GLU A 612 -8.75 29.43 -17.38
CA GLU A 612 -8.58 28.41 -18.42
C GLU A 612 -7.34 28.69 -19.25
N GLN A 613 -6.48 27.68 -19.39
CA GLN A 613 -5.29 27.72 -20.25
C GLN A 613 -5.62 27.21 -21.65
#